data_5c8decfed81d1ec8e89273385ec013d1
#
_entry.id   5c8decfed81d1ec8e89273385ec013d1
#
_cell.length_a   1.000
_cell.length_b   1.000
_cell.length_c   1.000
_cell.angle_alpha   90.00
_cell.angle_beta   90.00
_cell.angle_gamma   90.00
#
_symmetry.space_group_name_H-M   'P 1'
#
loop_
_entity.id
_entity.type
_entity.pdbx_description
1 polymer ?
#
loop_
_entity_poly.entity_id
_entity_poly.type
_entity_poly.pdbx_seq_one_letter_code
_entity_poly.pdbx_strand_id
1 'polypeptide(L)'
;MPREIDEIKDAAGAYRKWALEARKKYIELRLRQDPEIRGLYIRAADRVARELRKLTLKTPSSYLRKRQLEELEAALRTEADRLTGSLTKAFEQYIELAVEAGGGYSQAIALDLFKKAGMDITGLRTMFATVNRQAVEACWARTKKGLFLSDRIWQQGEKFRNTMRDIIQEAVATGQDAVKTARMLQQYVRQGAMTLARDYPNMMKRMKGRVPGNISYEALRLARTEMTAAFGEGTIAAARVSPSYIGMKWVLSHNHPVVDICDTLAEHDEGLGLGPGVYPPGNEPPYPAHPNCLCALVPIHEDPEEFVARLKDWLEDPKNDPELEQWYQNIYKPGAGKAKLPKASQKAEEEEDVINLDDFEDLYEKYQPKDSGLNNTIEDVKNHSHLLKYEATEDELQVVKYYTGDKGCREFNQALRFPEIGKTASKKIKKGIETLTNLIKKANPLSQNTIFYRHSRLDVLEYIYNPEVREIAREVVENGDTDKMSLLKKLLIDSTIQDKGFLSTSYHPGVFVELDGLEIRIHAPKGFRGGLFVEEVSRFRSEREYLFAPGQKFRVLDVEVDKVYPGVKTNLILHAVPVE
;
A
#
# COMPACT_ATOMS: atom_id res chain seq x y z
N MET A 1 -17.25 20.07 -5.09
CA MET A 1 -16.21 19.13 -5.54
C MET A 1 -14.86 19.83 -5.57
N PRO A 2 -13.76 19.17 -5.30
CA PRO A 2 -12.43 19.76 -5.51
C PRO A 2 -12.25 20.14 -6.98
N ARG A 3 -11.71 21.32 -7.26
CA ARG A 3 -11.43 21.82 -8.62
C ARG A 3 -10.64 20.82 -9.49
N GLU A 4 -9.70 20.07 -8.90
CA GLU A 4 -8.93 19.03 -9.56
C GLU A 4 -9.81 17.93 -10.20
N ILE A 5 -10.85 17.47 -9.49
CA ILE A 5 -11.74 16.40 -9.99
C ILE A 5 -12.53 16.89 -11.18
N ASP A 6 -13.01 18.12 -11.12
CA ASP A 6 -13.78 18.71 -12.23
C ASP A 6 -12.86 18.91 -13.45
N GLU A 7 -11.63 19.39 -13.27
CA GLU A 7 -10.66 19.52 -14.35
C GLU A 7 -10.26 18.15 -14.96
N ILE A 8 -10.17 17.09 -14.16
CA ILE A 8 -9.94 15.72 -14.68
C ILE A 8 -11.15 15.24 -15.50
N LYS A 9 -12.36 15.46 -15.02
CA LYS A 9 -13.60 15.09 -15.73
C LYS A 9 -13.73 15.85 -17.06
N ASP A 10 -13.45 17.14 -17.04
CA ASP A 10 -13.54 18.01 -18.22
C ASP A 10 -12.48 17.61 -19.27
N ALA A 11 -11.25 17.37 -18.85
CA ALA A 11 -10.18 16.93 -19.74
C ALA A 11 -10.44 15.53 -20.34
N ALA A 12 -11.02 14.62 -19.56
CA ALA A 12 -11.30 13.26 -20.01
C ALA A 12 -12.61 13.13 -20.82
N GLY A 13 -13.53 14.09 -20.72
CA GLY A 13 -14.80 14.11 -21.47
C GLY A 13 -15.61 12.83 -21.31
N ALA A 14 -15.87 12.15 -22.42
CA ALA A 14 -16.63 10.89 -22.44
C ALA A 14 -15.96 9.76 -21.63
N TYR A 15 -14.64 9.84 -21.42
CA TYR A 15 -13.83 8.81 -20.75
C TYR A 15 -13.61 9.08 -19.25
N ARG A 16 -14.33 10.04 -18.67
CA ARG A 16 -14.17 10.48 -17.26
C ARG A 16 -14.18 9.35 -16.23
N LYS A 17 -14.96 8.28 -16.46
CA LYS A 17 -15.00 7.09 -15.60
C LYS A 17 -13.62 6.49 -15.42
N TRP A 18 -12.92 6.21 -16.50
CA TRP A 18 -11.58 5.58 -16.46
C TRP A 18 -10.48 6.53 -15.96
N ALA A 19 -10.61 7.84 -16.23
CA ALA A 19 -9.67 8.83 -15.69
C ALA A 19 -9.75 8.92 -14.16
N LEU A 20 -10.96 8.92 -13.61
CA LEU A 20 -11.20 8.90 -12.17
C LEU A 20 -10.73 7.58 -11.53
N GLU A 21 -10.94 6.44 -12.19
CA GLU A 21 -10.44 5.15 -11.73
C GLU A 21 -8.91 5.12 -11.65
N ALA A 22 -8.23 5.61 -12.68
CA ALA A 22 -6.76 5.71 -12.68
C ALA A 22 -6.28 6.62 -11.53
N ARG A 23 -6.95 7.77 -11.32
CA ARG A 23 -6.62 8.68 -10.22
C ARG A 23 -6.88 8.06 -8.86
N LYS A 24 -7.98 7.34 -8.68
CA LYS A 24 -8.30 6.57 -7.46
C LYS A 24 -7.19 5.57 -7.15
N LYS A 25 -6.80 4.73 -8.11
CA LYS A 25 -5.71 3.76 -7.96
C LYS A 25 -4.40 4.43 -7.53
N TYR A 26 -4.05 5.56 -8.14
CA TYR A 26 -2.87 6.33 -7.74
C TYR A 26 -2.94 6.79 -6.27
N ILE A 27 -4.08 7.34 -5.84
CA ILE A 27 -4.28 7.80 -4.46
C ILE A 27 -4.18 6.63 -3.48
N GLU A 28 -4.80 5.50 -3.78
CA GLU A 28 -4.71 4.28 -2.96
C GLU A 28 -3.27 3.79 -2.80
N LEU A 29 -2.50 3.77 -3.87
CA LEU A 29 -1.08 3.43 -3.83
C LEU A 29 -0.29 4.40 -2.92
N ARG A 30 -0.59 5.69 -2.98
CA ARG A 30 0.03 6.70 -2.12
C ARG A 30 -0.30 6.49 -0.65
N LEU A 31 -1.55 6.22 -0.32
CA LEU A 31 -1.99 5.96 1.05
C LEU A 31 -1.35 4.70 1.64
N ARG A 32 -1.13 3.68 0.82
CA ARG A 32 -0.51 2.41 1.23
C ARG A 32 1.01 2.50 1.35
N GLN A 33 1.68 3.22 0.47
CA GLN A 33 3.14 3.31 0.40
C GLN A 33 3.78 3.93 1.66
N ASP A 34 3.23 5.02 2.16
CA ASP A 34 3.84 5.77 3.25
C ASP A 34 3.99 4.97 4.56
N PRO A 35 2.93 4.32 5.07
CA PRO A 35 3.04 3.49 6.28
C PRO A 35 3.95 2.28 6.07
N GLU A 36 3.97 1.68 4.88
CA GLU A 36 4.84 0.56 4.58
C GLU A 36 6.32 0.95 4.66
N ILE A 37 6.74 2.00 3.97
CA ILE A 37 8.13 2.50 4.02
C ILE A 37 8.53 2.85 5.46
N ARG A 38 7.67 3.52 6.23
CA ARG A 38 7.93 3.80 7.66
C ARG A 38 8.08 2.53 8.47
N GLY A 39 7.23 1.54 8.23
CA GLY A 39 7.25 0.24 8.88
C GLY A 39 8.59 -0.48 8.70
N LEU A 40 9.23 -0.38 7.52
CA LEU A 40 10.56 -0.94 7.27
C LEU A 40 11.60 -0.36 8.23
N TYR A 41 11.62 0.96 8.42
CA TYR A 41 12.54 1.64 9.34
C TYR A 41 12.29 1.28 10.79
N ILE A 42 11.02 1.20 11.21
CA ILE A 42 10.65 0.80 12.56
C ILE A 42 11.12 -0.62 12.85
N ARG A 43 10.87 -1.56 11.95
CA ARG A 43 11.32 -2.95 12.10
C ARG A 43 12.85 -3.07 12.16
N ALA A 44 13.57 -2.31 11.33
CA ALA A 44 15.03 -2.28 11.36
C ALA A 44 15.54 -1.74 12.71
N ALA A 45 14.99 -0.65 13.21
CA ALA A 45 15.35 -0.10 14.53
C ALA A 45 15.03 -1.05 15.68
N ASP A 46 13.92 -1.77 15.62
CA ASP A 46 13.54 -2.76 16.62
C ASP A 46 14.53 -3.94 16.66
N ARG A 47 15.04 -4.36 15.50
CA ARG A 47 16.08 -5.40 15.44
C ARG A 47 17.41 -4.90 16.02
N VAL A 48 17.86 -3.69 15.65
CA VAL A 48 19.03 -3.06 16.26
C VAL A 48 18.89 -2.94 17.78
N ALA A 49 17.73 -2.52 18.26
CA ALA A 49 17.45 -2.41 19.69
C ALA A 49 17.49 -3.77 20.41
N ARG A 50 17.08 -4.85 19.76
CA ARG A 50 17.22 -6.21 20.31
C ARG A 50 18.69 -6.65 20.43
N GLU A 51 19.49 -6.39 19.41
CA GLU A 51 20.93 -6.69 19.45
C GLU A 51 21.63 -5.92 20.56
N LEU A 52 21.35 -4.63 20.72
CA LEU A 52 21.87 -3.84 21.83
C LEU A 52 21.55 -4.43 23.20
N ARG A 53 20.32 -4.89 23.41
CA ARG A 53 19.92 -5.51 24.69
C ARG A 53 20.66 -6.83 24.97
N LYS A 54 20.99 -7.61 23.95
CA LYS A 54 21.79 -8.85 24.10
C LYS A 54 23.22 -8.55 24.56
N LEU A 55 23.81 -7.46 24.10
CA LEU A 55 25.19 -7.09 24.43
C LEU A 55 25.38 -6.68 25.89
N THR A 56 24.34 -6.17 26.57
CA THR A 56 24.41 -5.74 27.97
C THR A 56 24.52 -6.88 28.99
N LEU A 57 24.23 -8.10 28.61
CA LEU A 57 24.27 -9.25 29.52
C LEU A 57 25.68 -9.84 29.68
N LYS A 58 26.67 -9.30 29.02
CA LYS A 58 28.06 -9.83 28.99
C LYS A 58 29.06 -8.81 29.53
N THR A 59 29.32 -8.85 30.82
CA THR A 59 30.43 -8.30 31.66
C THR A 59 31.35 -7.10 31.28
N PRO A 60 31.95 -6.42 32.28
CA PRO A 60 32.46 -5.05 32.16
C PRO A 60 33.98 -4.91 32.04
N SER A 61 34.65 -5.37 30.98
CA SER A 61 36.05 -5.02 30.72
C SER A 61 36.21 -4.16 29.47
N SER A 62 37.24 -3.30 29.41
CA SER A 62 37.49 -2.40 28.26
C SER A 62 37.75 -3.13 26.94
N TYR A 63 38.33 -4.34 27.00
CA TYR A 63 38.53 -5.20 25.83
C TYR A 63 37.20 -5.77 25.29
N LEU A 64 36.32 -6.18 26.17
CA LEU A 64 34.98 -6.63 25.80
C LEU A 64 34.13 -5.51 25.18
N ARG A 65 34.33 -4.24 25.59
CA ARG A 65 33.66 -3.08 24.97
C ARG A 65 34.06 -2.90 23.50
N LYS A 66 35.35 -3.09 23.14
CA LYS A 66 35.78 -2.99 21.74
C LYS A 66 35.13 -4.08 20.89
N ARG A 67 35.17 -5.33 21.35
CA ARG A 67 34.55 -6.46 20.66
C ARG A 67 33.03 -6.30 20.53
N GLN A 68 32.38 -5.80 21.56
CA GLN A 68 30.93 -5.50 21.52
C GLN A 68 30.59 -4.41 20.52
N LEU A 69 31.43 -3.39 20.37
CA LEU A 69 31.23 -2.34 19.35
C LEU A 69 31.47 -2.91 17.93
N GLU A 70 32.41 -3.81 17.74
CA GLU A 70 32.64 -4.50 16.46
C GLU A 70 31.45 -5.42 16.11
N GLU A 71 30.90 -6.18 17.06
CA GLU A 71 29.71 -7.01 16.90
C GLU A 71 28.48 -6.15 16.57
N LEU A 72 28.36 -4.99 17.21
CA LEU A 72 27.28 -4.04 16.96
C LEU A 72 27.39 -3.41 15.58
N GLU A 73 28.58 -3.01 15.14
CA GLU A 73 28.80 -2.46 13.79
C GLU A 73 28.46 -3.49 12.71
N ALA A 74 28.81 -4.76 12.92
CA ALA A 74 28.44 -5.85 12.03
C ALA A 74 26.90 -6.03 11.98
N ALA A 75 26.22 -5.96 13.14
CA ALA A 75 24.77 -6.02 13.22
C ALA A 75 24.10 -4.83 12.52
N LEU A 76 24.63 -3.61 12.70
CA LEU A 76 24.14 -2.41 12.02
C LEU A 76 24.28 -2.51 10.49
N ARG A 77 25.39 -3.05 10.01
CA ARG A 77 25.60 -3.29 8.58
C ARG A 77 24.60 -4.30 8.03
N THR A 78 24.42 -5.43 8.71
CA THR A 78 23.44 -6.44 8.34
C THR A 78 22.02 -5.87 8.28
N GLU A 79 21.65 -5.02 9.25
CA GLU A 79 20.32 -4.40 9.25
C GLU A 79 20.16 -3.31 8.18
N ALA A 80 21.22 -2.60 7.83
CA ALA A 80 21.21 -1.66 6.70
C ALA A 80 21.03 -2.38 5.36
N ASP A 81 21.73 -3.49 5.16
CA ASP A 81 21.61 -4.32 3.95
C ASP A 81 20.19 -4.91 3.84
N ARG A 82 19.64 -5.41 4.96
CA ARG A 82 18.27 -5.91 5.03
C ARG A 82 17.22 -4.82 4.76
N LEU A 83 17.42 -3.63 5.32
CA LEU A 83 16.55 -2.47 5.06
C LEU A 83 16.62 -2.08 3.58
N THR A 84 17.79 -2.02 2.99
CA THR A 84 18.00 -1.74 1.57
C THR A 84 17.27 -2.76 0.70
N GLY A 85 17.42 -4.06 0.96
CA GLY A 85 16.72 -5.11 0.23
C GLY A 85 15.20 -5.02 0.37
N SER A 86 14.70 -4.68 1.55
CA SER A 86 13.26 -4.48 1.77
C SER A 86 12.73 -3.23 1.07
N LEU A 87 13.49 -2.14 1.07
CA LEU A 87 13.15 -0.93 0.32
C LEU A 87 13.12 -1.21 -1.19
N THR A 88 14.13 -1.93 -1.73
CA THR A 88 14.17 -2.29 -3.15
C THR A 88 12.91 -3.04 -3.56
N LYS A 89 12.51 -4.07 -2.80
CA LYS A 89 11.27 -4.82 -3.06
C LYS A 89 10.02 -3.92 -3.03
N ALA A 90 9.93 -3.03 -2.05
CA ALA A 90 8.82 -2.09 -1.99
C ALA A 90 8.79 -1.15 -3.20
N PHE A 91 9.95 -0.65 -3.63
CA PHE A 91 10.04 0.18 -4.84
C PHE A 91 9.69 -0.59 -6.10
N GLU A 92 10.15 -1.85 -6.25
CA GLU A 92 9.77 -2.72 -7.36
C GLU A 92 8.25 -2.82 -7.46
N GLN A 93 7.60 -3.22 -6.38
CA GLN A 93 6.15 -3.36 -6.32
C GLN A 93 5.41 -2.06 -6.65
N TYR A 94 5.77 -0.94 -6.02
CA TYR A 94 5.05 0.33 -6.23
C TYR A 94 5.29 0.94 -7.61
N ILE A 95 6.44 0.74 -8.21
CA ILE A 95 6.72 1.18 -9.59
C ILE A 95 5.85 0.42 -10.58
N GLU A 96 5.78 -0.91 -10.47
CA GLU A 96 4.95 -1.75 -11.34
C GLU A 96 3.47 -1.36 -11.23
N LEU A 97 2.93 -1.32 -10.03
CA LEU A 97 1.54 -0.94 -9.78
C LEU A 97 1.22 0.48 -10.26
N ALA A 98 2.15 1.42 -10.10
CA ALA A 98 1.95 2.80 -10.55
C ALA A 98 1.96 2.92 -12.06
N VAL A 99 2.85 2.22 -12.76
CA VAL A 99 2.87 2.15 -14.23
C VAL A 99 1.56 1.55 -14.76
N GLU A 100 1.11 0.45 -14.16
CA GLU A 100 -0.16 -0.18 -14.55
C GLU A 100 -1.36 0.76 -14.32
N ALA A 101 -1.41 1.42 -13.17
CA ALA A 101 -2.48 2.36 -12.85
C ALA A 101 -2.50 3.56 -13.82
N GLY A 102 -1.32 4.09 -14.16
CA GLY A 102 -1.20 5.20 -15.12
C GLY A 102 -1.55 4.81 -16.55
N GLY A 103 -1.05 3.66 -17.01
CA GLY A 103 -1.32 3.15 -18.36
C GLY A 103 -2.76 2.65 -18.55
N GLY A 104 -3.42 2.27 -17.46
CA GLY A 104 -4.75 1.65 -17.49
C GLY A 104 -5.83 2.52 -18.09
N TYR A 105 -5.73 3.84 -17.99
CA TYR A 105 -6.68 4.78 -18.58
C TYR A 105 -6.73 4.69 -20.11
N SER A 106 -5.63 4.97 -20.80
CA SER A 106 -5.57 4.89 -22.26
C SER A 106 -5.75 3.46 -22.78
N GLN A 107 -5.29 2.46 -22.03
CA GLN A 107 -5.56 1.06 -22.35
C GLN A 107 -7.06 0.73 -22.34
N ALA A 108 -7.80 1.16 -21.31
CA ALA A 108 -9.24 0.91 -21.23
C ALA A 108 -10.00 1.56 -22.40
N ILE A 109 -9.64 2.81 -22.74
CA ILE A 109 -10.19 3.52 -23.90
C ILE A 109 -9.94 2.75 -25.18
N ALA A 110 -8.68 2.40 -25.47
CA ALA A 110 -8.34 1.69 -26.69
C ALA A 110 -9.08 0.35 -26.81
N LEU A 111 -9.15 -0.43 -25.71
CA LEU A 111 -9.86 -1.71 -25.70
C LEU A 111 -11.36 -1.54 -25.98
N ASP A 112 -12.01 -0.52 -25.42
CA ASP A 112 -13.43 -0.22 -25.62
C ASP A 112 -13.71 0.22 -27.07
N LEU A 113 -12.93 1.16 -27.59
CA LEU A 113 -13.09 1.69 -28.95
C LEU A 113 -12.92 0.60 -30.02
N PHE A 114 -11.87 -0.21 -29.89
CA PHE A 114 -11.61 -1.31 -30.84
C PHE A 114 -12.66 -2.41 -30.74
N LYS A 115 -13.15 -2.74 -29.53
CA LYS A 115 -14.26 -3.67 -29.34
C LYS A 115 -15.53 -3.15 -30.00
N LYS A 116 -15.88 -1.85 -29.87
CA LYS A 116 -17.02 -1.20 -30.51
C LYS A 116 -16.91 -1.18 -32.05
N ALA A 117 -15.69 -1.13 -32.58
CA ALA A 117 -15.45 -1.28 -34.01
C ALA A 117 -15.50 -2.72 -34.50
N GLY A 118 -15.67 -3.72 -33.61
CA GLY A 118 -15.73 -5.15 -33.96
C GLY A 118 -14.38 -5.82 -34.13
N MET A 119 -13.30 -5.22 -33.65
CA MET A 119 -11.95 -5.76 -33.74
C MET A 119 -11.61 -6.71 -32.57
N ASP A 120 -10.71 -7.68 -32.83
CA ASP A 120 -10.09 -8.46 -31.75
C ASP A 120 -9.11 -7.63 -30.94
N ILE A 121 -9.28 -7.62 -29.63
CA ILE A 121 -8.49 -6.83 -28.68
C ILE A 121 -7.29 -7.58 -28.07
N THR A 122 -7.08 -8.86 -28.42
CA THR A 122 -6.00 -9.70 -27.84
C THR A 122 -4.62 -9.10 -28.14
N GLY A 123 -4.41 -8.65 -29.36
CA GLY A 123 -3.16 -7.99 -29.75
C GLY A 123 -2.92 -6.67 -29.01
N LEU A 124 -3.98 -5.87 -28.79
CA LEU A 124 -3.89 -4.64 -28.01
C LEU A 124 -3.45 -4.90 -26.55
N ARG A 125 -4.04 -5.91 -25.91
CA ARG A 125 -3.64 -6.30 -24.55
C ARG A 125 -2.15 -6.66 -24.47
N THR A 126 -1.64 -7.41 -25.45
CA THR A 126 -0.22 -7.77 -25.53
C THR A 126 0.66 -6.53 -25.76
N MET A 127 0.23 -5.61 -26.60
CA MET A 127 0.91 -4.35 -26.87
C MET A 127 1.03 -3.52 -25.59
N PHE A 128 -0.08 -3.27 -24.88
CA PHE A 128 -0.07 -2.51 -23.62
C PHE A 128 0.75 -3.18 -22.52
N ALA A 129 0.70 -4.52 -22.40
CA ALA A 129 1.55 -5.25 -21.46
C ALA A 129 3.04 -5.07 -21.77
N THR A 130 3.42 -5.02 -23.05
CA THR A 130 4.79 -4.73 -23.48
C THR A 130 5.20 -3.31 -23.15
N VAL A 131 4.33 -2.34 -23.41
CA VAL A 131 4.56 -0.91 -23.11
C VAL A 131 4.71 -0.69 -21.61
N ASN A 132 3.85 -1.29 -20.78
CA ASN A 132 3.95 -1.19 -19.33
C ASN A 132 5.29 -1.75 -18.82
N ARG A 133 5.73 -2.90 -19.32
CA ARG A 133 7.05 -3.46 -18.97
C ARG A 133 8.19 -2.51 -19.34
N GLN A 134 8.17 -1.92 -20.55
CA GLN A 134 9.17 -0.95 -20.97
C GLN A 134 9.16 0.31 -20.11
N ALA A 135 7.99 0.78 -19.67
CA ALA A 135 7.86 1.90 -18.76
C ALA A 135 8.47 1.60 -17.38
N VAL A 136 8.28 0.38 -16.86
CA VAL A 136 8.95 -0.08 -15.61
C VAL A 136 10.47 -0.08 -15.78
N GLU A 137 10.98 -0.64 -16.88
CA GLU A 137 12.42 -0.64 -17.21
C GLU A 137 12.98 0.78 -17.28
N ALA A 138 12.26 1.71 -17.92
CA ALA A 138 12.64 3.13 -18.00
C ALA A 138 12.72 3.80 -16.61
N CYS A 139 11.80 3.48 -15.70
CA CYS A 139 11.86 3.97 -14.32
C CYS A 139 13.15 3.55 -13.60
N TRP A 140 13.58 2.31 -13.76
CA TRP A 140 14.82 1.81 -13.15
C TRP A 140 16.08 2.35 -13.83
N ALA A 141 16.04 2.55 -15.15
CA ALA A 141 17.14 3.10 -15.92
C ALA A 141 17.37 4.60 -15.70
N ARG A 142 16.38 5.30 -15.16
CA ARG A 142 16.46 6.75 -14.95
C ARG A 142 17.50 7.12 -13.90
N THR A 143 18.38 8.08 -14.27
CA THR A 143 19.39 8.60 -13.36
C THR A 143 19.00 9.99 -12.83
N LYS A 144 19.43 10.29 -11.61
CA LYS A 144 19.36 11.63 -11.02
C LYS A 144 20.70 11.98 -10.41
N LYS A 145 21.32 13.05 -10.86
CA LYS A 145 22.68 13.46 -10.50
C LYS A 145 23.70 12.33 -10.70
N GLY A 146 23.57 11.58 -11.80
CA GLY A 146 24.45 10.45 -12.14
C GLY A 146 24.22 9.16 -11.33
N LEU A 147 23.21 9.10 -10.47
CA LEU A 147 22.88 7.93 -9.65
C LEU A 147 21.62 7.24 -10.17
N PHE A 148 21.68 5.91 -10.32
CA PHE A 148 20.51 5.09 -10.59
C PHE A 148 19.57 5.03 -9.37
N LEU A 149 18.37 4.56 -9.58
CA LEU A 149 17.41 4.40 -8.48
C LEU A 149 17.94 3.43 -7.40
N SER A 150 18.57 2.33 -7.80
CA SER A 150 19.24 1.37 -6.91
C SER A 150 20.27 2.04 -5.99
N ASP A 151 21.11 2.94 -6.52
CA ASP A 151 22.11 3.67 -5.73
C ASP A 151 21.45 4.58 -4.70
N ARG A 152 20.38 5.25 -5.11
CA ARG A 152 19.62 6.15 -4.23
C ARG A 152 18.90 5.39 -3.12
N ILE A 153 18.41 4.18 -3.39
CA ILE A 153 17.84 3.28 -2.38
C ILE A 153 18.93 2.79 -1.42
N TRP A 154 20.08 2.36 -1.94
CA TRP A 154 21.21 1.94 -1.12
C TRP A 154 21.67 3.05 -0.14
N GLN A 155 21.73 4.31 -0.60
CA GLN A 155 22.05 5.45 0.26
C GLN A 155 21.11 5.58 1.46
N GLN A 156 19.85 5.15 1.36
CA GLN A 156 18.92 5.20 2.49
C GLN A 156 19.30 4.20 3.58
N GLY A 157 19.75 2.99 3.21
CA GLY A 157 20.28 1.99 4.15
C GLY A 157 21.54 2.49 4.87
N GLU A 158 22.48 3.06 4.13
CA GLU A 158 23.69 3.65 4.69
C GLU A 158 23.41 4.83 5.65
N LYS A 159 22.47 5.68 5.30
CA LYS A 159 22.03 6.77 6.15
C LYS A 159 21.42 6.25 7.46
N PHE A 160 20.60 5.20 7.38
CA PHE A 160 20.07 4.53 8.56
C PHE A 160 21.21 3.99 9.45
N ARG A 161 22.14 3.22 8.89
CA ARG A 161 23.28 2.68 9.62
C ARG A 161 24.08 3.77 10.33
N ASN A 162 24.48 4.80 9.60
CA ASN A 162 25.30 5.89 10.13
C ASN A 162 24.59 6.63 11.27
N THR A 163 23.30 6.93 11.10
CA THR A 163 22.51 7.61 12.13
C THR A 163 22.37 6.77 13.40
N MET A 164 22.07 5.46 13.26
CA MET A 164 21.97 4.56 14.40
C MET A 164 23.31 4.44 15.13
N ARG A 165 24.41 4.29 14.38
CA ARG A 165 25.76 4.25 14.94
C ARG A 165 26.09 5.52 15.73
N ASP A 166 25.82 6.69 15.17
CA ASP A 166 26.13 7.98 15.81
C ASP A 166 25.36 8.15 17.13
N ILE A 167 24.09 7.79 17.18
CA ILE A 167 23.28 7.83 18.40
C ILE A 167 23.85 6.86 19.45
N ILE A 168 24.22 5.64 19.07
CA ILE A 168 24.74 4.64 19.97
C ILE A 168 26.12 5.09 20.53
N GLN A 169 27.02 5.57 19.66
CA GLN A 169 28.33 6.05 20.08
C GLN A 169 28.22 7.19 21.09
N GLU A 170 27.33 8.13 20.85
CA GLU A 170 27.09 9.25 21.77
C GLU A 170 26.48 8.78 23.10
N ALA A 171 25.54 7.84 23.07
CA ALA A 171 24.96 7.26 24.27
C ALA A 171 26.01 6.50 25.11
N VAL A 172 26.90 5.74 24.47
CA VAL A 172 28.01 5.04 25.13
C VAL A 172 29.01 6.04 25.72
N ALA A 173 29.36 7.10 24.97
CA ALA A 173 30.28 8.14 25.44
C ALA A 173 29.75 8.90 26.67
N THR A 174 28.42 8.98 26.82
CA THR A 174 27.76 9.61 27.97
C THR A 174 27.39 8.65 29.09
N GLY A 175 27.83 7.38 29.01
CA GLY A 175 27.63 6.37 30.03
C GLY A 175 26.21 5.85 30.15
N GLN A 176 25.40 5.97 29.09
CA GLN A 176 24.05 5.39 29.07
C GLN A 176 24.10 3.86 28.95
N ASP A 177 23.20 3.18 29.62
CA ASP A 177 23.04 1.75 29.49
C ASP A 177 22.38 1.37 28.15
N ALA A 178 22.62 0.14 27.70
CA ALA A 178 22.17 -0.29 26.39
C ALA A 178 20.63 -0.47 26.30
N VAL A 179 19.92 -0.75 27.41
CA VAL A 179 18.45 -0.84 27.43
C VAL A 179 17.85 0.54 27.18
N LYS A 180 18.39 1.55 27.84
CA LYS A 180 17.98 2.95 27.66
C LYS A 180 18.31 3.43 26.25
N THR A 181 19.50 3.10 25.73
CA THR A 181 19.91 3.40 24.35
C THR A 181 19.00 2.71 23.33
N ALA A 182 18.64 1.45 23.55
CA ALA A 182 17.70 0.74 22.69
C ALA A 182 16.31 1.41 22.64
N ARG A 183 15.78 1.83 23.79
CA ARG A 183 14.52 2.58 23.85
C ARG A 183 14.62 3.92 23.11
N MET A 184 15.73 4.60 23.27
CA MET A 184 16.00 5.88 22.62
C MET A 184 15.99 5.75 21.08
N LEU A 185 16.62 4.71 20.53
CA LEU A 185 16.60 4.43 19.09
C LEU A 185 15.18 4.14 18.59
N GLN A 186 14.44 3.29 19.30
CA GLN A 186 13.06 2.97 18.95
C GLN A 186 12.15 4.21 18.97
N GLN A 187 12.29 5.05 19.99
CA GLN A 187 11.55 6.28 20.13
C GLN A 187 11.89 7.28 19.02
N TYR A 188 13.18 7.43 18.71
CA TYR A 188 13.64 8.29 17.62
C TYR A 188 13.04 7.89 16.27
N VAL A 189 13.08 6.61 15.91
CA VAL A 189 12.57 6.17 14.60
C VAL A 189 11.05 6.34 14.51
N ARG A 190 10.32 6.17 15.60
CA ARG A 190 8.86 6.34 15.63
C ARG A 190 8.41 7.79 15.68
N GLN A 191 9.10 8.64 16.42
CA GLN A 191 8.63 9.98 16.79
C GLN A 191 9.54 11.11 16.29
N GLY A 192 10.71 10.78 15.74
CA GLY A 192 11.67 11.75 15.21
C GLY A 192 12.60 12.37 16.26
N ALA A 193 13.50 13.25 15.77
CA ALA A 193 14.56 13.87 16.57
C ALA A 193 14.06 14.84 17.66
N MET A 194 12.84 15.35 17.54
CA MET A 194 12.25 16.24 18.55
C MET A 194 12.14 15.57 19.93
N THR A 195 11.85 14.27 19.95
CA THR A 195 11.81 13.51 21.21
C THR A 195 13.20 13.36 21.84
N LEU A 196 14.24 13.12 21.02
CA LEU A 196 15.61 13.09 21.50
C LEU A 196 16.06 14.47 22.00
N ALA A 197 15.68 15.55 21.32
CA ALA A 197 16.00 16.91 21.74
C ALA A 197 15.35 17.27 23.07
N ARG A 198 14.11 16.82 23.31
CA ARG A 198 13.39 17.02 24.57
C ARG A 198 14.01 16.20 25.72
N ASP A 199 14.23 14.91 25.48
CA ASP A 199 14.61 13.97 26.53
C ASP A 199 16.15 13.93 26.75
N TYR A 200 16.93 14.31 25.73
CA TYR A 200 18.41 14.28 25.73
C TYR A 200 19.02 15.54 25.08
N PRO A 201 18.72 16.77 25.58
CA PRO A 201 19.10 18.03 24.93
C PRO A 201 20.60 18.21 24.78
N ASN A 202 21.39 17.81 25.79
CA ASN A 202 22.86 17.90 25.73
C ASN A 202 23.49 16.97 24.69
N MET A 203 22.93 15.77 24.52
CA MET A 203 23.33 14.83 23.49
C MET A 203 23.06 15.42 22.09
N MET A 204 21.85 15.88 21.85
CA MET A 204 21.46 16.47 20.57
C MET A 204 22.28 17.71 20.22
N LYS A 205 22.63 18.55 21.21
CA LYS A 205 23.52 19.69 21.02
C LYS A 205 24.92 19.27 20.55
N ARG A 206 25.48 18.18 21.11
CA ARG A 206 26.80 17.65 20.68
C ARG A 206 26.72 16.99 19.29
N MET A 207 25.61 16.38 18.94
CA MET A 207 25.44 15.72 17.65
C MET A 207 25.28 16.72 16.47
N LYS A 208 25.05 18.00 16.72
CA LYS A 208 25.10 19.12 15.75
C LYS A 208 24.46 18.80 14.38
N GLY A 209 23.24 18.32 14.36
CA GLY A 209 22.51 18.05 13.10
C GLY A 209 22.91 16.76 12.36
N ARG A 210 23.79 15.94 12.92
CA ARG A 210 24.10 14.59 12.36
C ARG A 210 22.91 13.64 12.40
N VAL A 211 21.93 13.91 13.28
CA VAL A 211 20.69 13.14 13.38
C VAL A 211 19.59 13.85 12.61
N PRO A 212 19.06 13.26 11.54
CA PRO A 212 17.94 13.85 10.79
C PRO A 212 16.69 13.99 11.66
N GLY A 213 15.86 14.98 11.35
CA GLY A 213 14.58 15.20 12.04
C GLY A 213 13.67 13.99 12.03
N ASN A 214 13.63 13.29 10.90
CA ASN A 214 12.97 11.99 10.73
C ASN A 214 13.83 11.13 9.79
N ILE A 215 14.21 9.94 10.24
CA ILE A 215 15.13 9.08 9.50
C ILE A 215 14.50 8.48 8.24
N SER A 216 13.20 8.25 8.23
CA SER A 216 12.50 7.70 7.07
C SER A 216 12.08 8.76 6.05
N TYR A 217 12.20 10.06 6.37
CA TYR A 217 11.67 11.14 5.52
C TYR A 217 12.26 11.14 4.10
N GLU A 218 13.57 10.99 3.97
CA GLU A 218 14.22 10.98 2.66
C GLU A 218 13.81 9.75 1.81
N ALA A 219 13.65 8.59 2.45
CA ALA A 219 13.15 7.40 1.78
C ALA A 219 11.69 7.56 1.35
N LEU A 220 10.84 8.16 2.19
CA LEU A 220 9.46 8.49 1.84
C LEU A 220 9.40 9.48 0.67
N ARG A 221 10.22 10.52 0.73
CA ARG A 221 10.31 11.50 -0.36
C ARG A 221 10.77 10.85 -1.67
N LEU A 222 11.76 9.96 -1.60
CA LEU A 222 12.22 9.19 -2.76
C LEU A 222 11.09 8.30 -3.28
N ALA A 223 10.48 7.48 -2.43
CA ALA A 223 9.42 6.56 -2.80
C ALA A 223 8.22 7.26 -3.44
N ARG A 224 7.76 8.35 -2.86
CA ARG A 224 6.66 9.17 -3.39
C ARG A 224 7.00 9.72 -4.78
N THR A 225 8.20 10.28 -4.93
CA THR A 225 8.62 10.87 -6.20
C THR A 225 8.74 9.82 -7.30
N GLU A 226 9.33 8.67 -7.00
CA GLU A 226 9.52 7.61 -8.00
C GLU A 226 8.21 6.90 -8.35
N MET A 227 7.28 6.74 -7.39
CA MET A 227 5.96 6.20 -7.69
C MET A 227 5.13 7.16 -8.56
N THR A 228 5.16 8.47 -8.27
CA THR A 228 4.51 9.49 -9.11
C THR A 228 5.10 9.48 -10.52
N ALA A 229 6.42 9.38 -10.62
CA ALA A 229 7.10 9.30 -11.91
C ALA A 229 6.73 8.02 -12.68
N ALA A 230 6.61 6.89 -12.01
CA ALA A 230 6.20 5.63 -12.61
C ALA A 230 4.75 5.69 -13.13
N PHE A 231 3.85 6.30 -12.35
CA PHE A 231 2.48 6.56 -12.81
C PHE A 231 2.46 7.42 -14.08
N GLY A 232 3.23 8.51 -14.11
CA GLY A 232 3.33 9.37 -15.30
C GLY A 232 3.97 8.66 -16.48
N GLU A 233 5.01 7.87 -16.26
CA GLU A 233 5.65 7.08 -17.32
C GLU A 233 4.66 6.11 -17.97
N GLY A 234 3.89 5.38 -17.14
CA GLY A 234 2.81 4.51 -17.63
C GLY A 234 1.74 5.28 -18.39
N THR A 235 1.31 6.44 -17.85
CA THR A 235 0.31 7.31 -18.49
C THR A 235 0.76 7.77 -19.88
N ILE A 236 1.97 8.34 -19.97
CA ILE A 236 2.51 8.87 -21.23
C ILE A 236 2.77 7.74 -22.24
N ALA A 237 3.39 6.64 -21.80
CA ALA A 237 3.72 5.52 -22.68
C ALA A 237 2.46 4.87 -23.27
N ALA A 238 1.42 4.66 -22.46
CA ALA A 238 0.16 4.09 -22.92
C ALA A 238 -0.63 5.05 -23.83
N ALA A 239 -0.62 6.36 -23.52
CA ALA A 239 -1.23 7.39 -24.37
C ALA A 239 -0.58 7.41 -25.77
N ARG A 240 0.74 7.47 -25.84
CA ARG A 240 1.48 7.55 -27.11
C ARG A 240 1.29 6.37 -28.05
N VAL A 241 0.97 5.19 -27.53
CA VAL A 241 0.65 4.01 -28.38
C VAL A 241 -0.82 3.91 -28.72
N SER A 242 -1.67 4.73 -28.14
CA SER A 242 -3.12 4.77 -28.42
C SER A 242 -3.40 5.66 -29.62
N PRO A 243 -4.04 5.15 -30.68
CA PRO A 243 -4.23 5.93 -31.92
C PRO A 243 -5.28 7.05 -31.78
N SER A 244 -6.09 7.04 -30.73
CA SER A 244 -7.05 8.11 -30.42
C SER A 244 -6.48 9.24 -29.56
N TYR A 245 -5.20 9.16 -29.16
CA TYR A 245 -4.56 10.15 -28.31
C TYR A 245 -4.26 11.44 -29.07
N ILE A 246 -4.78 12.57 -28.54
CA ILE A 246 -4.64 13.90 -29.20
C ILE A 246 -3.92 14.95 -28.35
N GLY A 247 -3.71 14.70 -27.07
CA GLY A 247 -2.98 15.63 -26.20
C GLY A 247 -2.99 15.22 -24.73
N MET A 248 -2.15 15.88 -23.93
CA MET A 248 -1.96 15.62 -22.50
C MET A 248 -2.28 16.87 -21.69
N LYS A 249 -3.29 16.81 -20.83
CA LYS A 249 -3.64 17.89 -19.90
C LYS A 249 -2.84 17.76 -18.61
N TRP A 250 -2.20 18.86 -18.21
CA TRP A 250 -1.66 19.02 -16.86
C TRP A 250 -2.74 19.57 -15.94
N VAL A 251 -3.05 18.84 -14.86
CA VAL A 251 -4.06 19.23 -13.86
C VAL A 251 -3.38 19.47 -12.52
N LEU A 252 -3.61 20.66 -11.93
CA LEU A 252 -3.08 21.00 -10.61
C LEU A 252 -3.77 20.19 -9.53
N SER A 253 -2.99 19.66 -8.60
CA SER A 253 -3.53 19.02 -7.41
C SER A 253 -4.28 20.03 -6.53
N HIS A 254 -5.39 19.59 -5.94
CA HIS A 254 -6.08 20.36 -4.90
C HIS A 254 -5.16 20.71 -3.71
N ASN A 255 -4.22 19.84 -3.41
CA ASN A 255 -3.23 20.03 -2.34
C ASN A 255 -1.94 20.73 -2.82
N HIS A 256 -2.02 21.52 -3.88
CA HIS A 256 -0.91 22.34 -4.36
C HIS A 256 -0.77 23.58 -3.47
N PRO A 257 0.23 23.63 -2.56
CA PRO A 257 0.22 24.61 -1.45
C PRO A 257 0.80 25.97 -1.79
N VAL A 258 1.56 26.06 -2.88
CA VAL A 258 2.38 27.25 -3.21
C VAL A 258 2.49 27.36 -4.72
N VAL A 259 2.46 28.57 -5.25
CA VAL A 259 2.74 28.81 -6.67
C VAL A 259 4.15 28.37 -7.01
N ASP A 260 4.28 27.42 -7.94
CA ASP A 260 5.57 26.89 -8.41
C ASP A 260 5.54 26.52 -9.92
N ILE A 261 6.46 25.69 -10.36
CA ILE A 261 6.56 25.24 -11.75
C ILE A 261 5.27 24.56 -12.24
N CYS A 262 4.49 23.93 -11.37
CA CYS A 262 3.25 23.26 -11.76
C CYS A 262 2.17 24.24 -12.21
N ASP A 263 2.11 25.46 -11.63
CA ASP A 263 1.21 26.53 -12.11
C ASP A 263 1.60 26.97 -13.52
N THR A 264 2.88 27.16 -13.77
CA THR A 264 3.39 27.48 -15.10
C THR A 264 3.02 26.39 -16.13
N LEU A 265 3.12 25.12 -15.74
CA LEU A 265 2.76 23.99 -16.61
C LEU A 265 1.25 23.91 -16.86
N ALA A 266 0.43 24.25 -15.87
CA ALA A 266 -1.03 24.23 -15.99
C ALA A 266 -1.58 25.42 -16.84
N GLU A 267 -0.86 26.52 -16.87
CA GLU A 267 -1.25 27.74 -17.60
C GLU A 267 -0.59 27.86 -18.99
N HIS A 268 0.44 27.05 -19.26
CA HIS A 268 1.16 27.08 -20.54
C HIS A 268 0.23 26.74 -21.71
N ASP A 269 0.28 27.53 -22.77
CA ASP A 269 -0.48 27.33 -24.01
C ASP A 269 0.49 27.28 -25.20
N GLU A 270 0.53 26.13 -25.87
CA GLU A 270 1.36 25.94 -27.10
C GLU A 270 0.86 26.73 -28.31
N GLY A 271 -0.29 27.41 -28.20
CA GLY A 271 -0.87 28.17 -29.29
C GLY A 271 -1.45 27.34 -30.45
N LEU A 272 -1.68 26.03 -30.20
CA LEU A 272 -2.21 25.07 -31.17
C LEU A 272 -3.74 24.90 -31.07
N GLY A 273 -4.41 25.73 -30.27
CA GLY A 273 -5.86 25.68 -30.08
C GLY A 273 -6.31 24.58 -29.12
N LEU A 274 -5.37 23.89 -28.46
CA LEU A 274 -5.68 22.86 -27.46
C LEU A 274 -6.05 23.43 -26.08
N GLY A 275 -5.75 24.71 -25.87
CA GLY A 275 -6.01 25.43 -24.64
C GLY A 275 -4.90 25.28 -23.57
N PRO A 276 -5.00 26.08 -22.47
CA PRO A 276 -3.94 26.16 -21.49
C PRO A 276 -3.74 24.81 -20.76
N GLY A 277 -2.46 24.49 -20.49
CA GLY A 277 -2.04 23.25 -19.81
C GLY A 277 -2.21 21.98 -20.66
N VAL A 278 -2.53 22.09 -21.94
CA VAL A 278 -2.64 20.95 -22.86
C VAL A 278 -1.42 20.91 -23.80
N TYR A 279 -0.75 19.79 -23.80
CA TYR A 279 0.45 19.54 -24.58
C TYR A 279 0.17 18.54 -25.71
N PRO A 280 0.63 18.80 -26.94
CA PRO A 280 0.45 17.87 -28.05
C PRO A 280 1.27 16.58 -27.83
N PRO A 281 0.90 15.49 -28.54
CA PRO A 281 1.67 14.24 -28.48
C PRO A 281 3.15 14.46 -28.80
N GLY A 282 4.03 13.96 -27.93
CA GLY A 282 5.48 14.11 -28.05
C GLY A 282 6.08 15.28 -27.29
N ASN A 283 5.28 16.30 -26.91
CA ASN A 283 5.73 17.48 -26.16
C ASN A 283 5.27 17.46 -24.71
N GLU A 284 4.87 16.29 -24.19
CA GLU A 284 4.44 16.16 -22.78
C GLU A 284 5.51 16.67 -21.82
N PRO A 285 5.15 17.45 -20.80
CA PRO A 285 6.10 18.02 -19.87
C PRO A 285 6.75 16.95 -18.99
N PRO A 286 7.98 17.19 -18.48
CA PRO A 286 8.62 16.29 -17.53
C PRO A 286 7.73 16.06 -16.30
N TYR A 287 7.47 14.79 -15.97
CA TYR A 287 6.63 14.42 -14.84
C TYR A 287 7.32 13.41 -13.91
N PRO A 288 7.27 13.62 -12.60
CA PRO A 288 6.77 14.79 -11.87
C PRO A 288 7.67 16.01 -12.06
N ALA A 289 7.10 17.23 -12.03
CA ALA A 289 7.86 18.47 -12.18
C ALA A 289 8.86 18.71 -11.04
N HIS A 290 8.50 18.26 -9.82
CA HIS A 290 9.33 18.39 -8.62
C HIS A 290 9.13 17.21 -7.66
N PRO A 291 10.01 16.99 -6.66
CA PRO A 291 9.81 15.96 -5.64
C PRO A 291 8.50 16.17 -4.87
N ASN A 292 7.79 15.09 -4.57
CA ASN A 292 6.46 15.08 -3.93
C ASN A 292 5.34 15.77 -4.73
N CYS A 293 5.51 15.99 -6.03
CA CYS A 293 4.44 16.51 -6.87
C CYS A 293 3.20 15.61 -6.79
N LEU A 294 2.02 16.22 -6.68
CA LEU A 294 0.72 15.54 -6.60
C LEU A 294 -0.18 15.88 -7.79
N CYS A 295 0.24 16.76 -8.69
CA CYS A 295 -0.50 17.11 -9.91
C CYS A 295 -0.76 15.87 -10.76
N ALA A 296 -1.71 15.94 -11.66
CA ALA A 296 -2.09 14.82 -12.52
C ALA A 296 -1.78 15.12 -14.00
N LEU A 297 -1.52 14.03 -14.74
CA LEU A 297 -1.54 14.04 -16.21
C LEU A 297 -2.79 13.30 -16.66
N VAL A 298 -3.57 13.92 -17.56
CA VAL A 298 -4.78 13.34 -18.13
C VAL A 298 -4.63 13.30 -19.64
N PRO A 299 -4.43 12.13 -20.25
CA PRO A 299 -4.49 11.99 -21.70
C PRO A 299 -5.85 12.40 -22.24
N ILE A 300 -5.86 13.18 -23.30
CA ILE A 300 -7.05 13.57 -24.04
C ILE A 300 -7.15 12.66 -25.26
N HIS A 301 -8.31 12.09 -25.48
CA HIS A 301 -8.60 11.21 -26.60
C HIS A 301 -9.72 11.79 -27.46
N GLU A 302 -9.75 11.40 -28.75
CA GLU A 302 -10.81 11.75 -29.67
C GLU A 302 -12.20 11.31 -29.15
N ASP A 303 -13.25 11.95 -29.63
CA ASP A 303 -14.62 11.52 -29.33
C ASP A 303 -14.83 10.04 -29.68
N PRO A 304 -15.48 9.26 -28.81
CA PRO A 304 -15.62 7.82 -29.02
C PRO A 304 -16.41 7.45 -30.28
N GLU A 305 -17.44 8.23 -30.64
CA GLU A 305 -18.25 7.92 -31.81
C GLU A 305 -17.49 8.25 -33.11
N GLU A 306 -16.81 9.38 -33.14
CA GLU A 306 -15.98 9.81 -34.28
C GLU A 306 -14.83 8.84 -34.50
N PHE A 307 -14.12 8.45 -33.44
CA PHE A 307 -13.00 7.53 -33.57
C PHE A 307 -13.42 6.11 -33.99
N VAL A 308 -14.55 5.61 -33.46
CA VAL A 308 -15.11 4.30 -33.88
C VAL A 308 -15.53 4.35 -35.34
N ALA A 309 -16.09 5.46 -35.83
CA ALA A 309 -16.42 5.63 -37.24
C ALA A 309 -15.15 5.60 -38.13
N ARG A 310 -14.09 6.31 -37.72
CA ARG A 310 -12.77 6.27 -38.39
C ARG A 310 -12.19 4.85 -38.44
N LEU A 311 -12.26 4.10 -37.32
CA LEU A 311 -11.79 2.71 -37.27
C LEU A 311 -12.55 1.80 -38.23
N LYS A 312 -13.87 1.95 -38.34
CA LYS A 312 -14.69 1.15 -39.26
C LYS A 312 -14.37 1.47 -40.72
N ASP A 313 -14.23 2.75 -41.05
CA ASP A 313 -13.86 3.21 -42.40
C ASP A 313 -12.46 2.70 -42.79
N TRP A 314 -11.51 2.76 -41.87
CA TRP A 314 -10.17 2.18 -42.09
C TRP A 314 -10.21 0.66 -42.25
N LEU A 315 -11.09 -0.05 -41.52
CA LEU A 315 -11.24 -1.51 -41.66
C LEU A 315 -11.83 -1.90 -43.03
N GLU A 316 -12.68 -1.04 -43.63
CA GLU A 316 -13.21 -1.26 -44.99
C GLU A 316 -12.13 -1.07 -46.05
N ASP A 317 -11.36 0.01 -46.00
CA ASP A 317 -10.18 0.21 -46.80
C ASP A 317 -9.09 0.99 -46.02
N PRO A 318 -7.92 0.37 -45.75
CA PRO A 318 -6.84 1.02 -45.00
C PRO A 318 -6.32 2.35 -45.64
N LYS A 319 -6.63 2.61 -46.89
CA LYS A 319 -6.28 3.87 -47.56
C LYS A 319 -7.13 5.06 -47.10
N ASN A 320 -8.30 4.79 -46.51
CA ASN A 320 -9.20 5.81 -46.02
C ASN A 320 -8.63 6.58 -44.84
N ASP A 321 -7.77 5.92 -44.04
CA ASP A 321 -7.05 6.56 -42.92
C ASP A 321 -5.57 6.14 -42.88
N PRO A 322 -4.70 6.89 -43.61
CA PRO A 322 -3.27 6.60 -43.65
C PRO A 322 -2.56 6.67 -42.28
N GLU A 323 -3.08 7.49 -41.32
CA GLU A 323 -2.51 7.61 -39.98
C GLU A 323 -2.78 6.36 -39.16
N LEU A 324 -4.00 5.84 -39.19
CA LEU A 324 -4.34 4.56 -38.57
C LEU A 324 -3.57 3.40 -39.18
N GLU A 325 -3.39 3.38 -40.52
CA GLU A 325 -2.58 2.37 -41.19
C GLU A 325 -1.12 2.45 -40.75
N GLN A 326 -0.53 3.65 -40.68
CA GLN A 326 0.83 3.85 -40.18
C GLN A 326 0.98 3.38 -38.72
N TRP A 327 0.02 3.73 -37.87
CA TRP A 327 -0.03 3.25 -36.49
C TRP A 327 -0.12 1.71 -36.43
N TYR A 328 -0.99 1.12 -37.22
CA TYR A 328 -1.18 -0.32 -37.28
C TYR A 328 0.11 -1.06 -37.69
N GLN A 329 0.81 -0.57 -38.71
CA GLN A 329 2.04 -1.20 -39.20
C GLN A 329 3.22 -1.00 -38.23
N ASN A 330 3.38 0.20 -37.65
CA ASN A 330 4.57 0.59 -36.92
C ASN A 330 4.46 0.37 -35.40
N ILE A 331 3.25 0.38 -34.85
CA ILE A 331 3.01 0.28 -33.41
C ILE A 331 2.27 -1.00 -33.04
N TYR A 332 1.10 -1.22 -33.64
CA TYR A 332 0.27 -2.37 -33.28
C TYR A 332 0.91 -3.70 -33.67
N LYS A 333 1.25 -3.91 -34.94
CA LYS A 333 1.83 -5.19 -35.41
C LYS A 333 3.10 -5.60 -34.66
N PRO A 334 4.09 -4.73 -34.44
CA PRO A 334 5.27 -5.07 -33.66
C PRO A 334 4.96 -5.33 -32.18
N GLY A 335 4.03 -4.58 -31.59
CA GLY A 335 3.65 -4.65 -30.18
C GLY A 335 2.74 -5.84 -29.84
N ALA A 336 1.88 -6.25 -30.77
CA ALA A 336 0.95 -7.36 -30.59
C ALA A 336 1.63 -8.76 -30.56
N GLY A 337 2.88 -8.86 -31.02
CA GLY A 337 3.63 -10.12 -31.05
C GLY A 337 3.02 -11.16 -32.02
N LYS A 338 3.60 -12.37 -32.04
CA LYS A 338 3.03 -13.51 -32.78
C LYS A 338 1.92 -14.22 -31.99
N ALA A 339 0.94 -13.48 -31.50
CA ALA A 339 -0.22 -14.09 -30.86
C ALA A 339 -1.04 -14.82 -31.93
N LYS A 340 -1.08 -16.15 -31.88
CA LYS A 340 -2.06 -16.93 -32.63
C LYS A 340 -3.44 -16.62 -32.04
N LEU A 341 -4.31 -16.06 -32.86
CA LEU A 341 -5.71 -15.76 -32.53
C LEU A 341 -6.44 -17.03 -32.06
N PRO A 342 -7.00 -17.05 -30.86
CA PRO A 342 -8.07 -17.98 -30.54
C PRO A 342 -9.34 -17.51 -31.23
N LYS A 343 -10.05 -18.44 -31.90
CA LYS A 343 -11.37 -18.19 -32.48
C LYS A 343 -12.33 -17.71 -31.37
N ALA A 344 -13.14 -16.71 -31.72
CA ALA A 344 -14.11 -16.06 -30.88
C ALA A 344 -14.92 -17.05 -30.01
N SER A 345 -14.89 -16.85 -28.70
CA SER A 345 -15.93 -17.27 -27.78
C SER A 345 -16.74 -16.03 -27.38
N GLN A 346 -17.95 -15.97 -27.87
CA GLN A 346 -18.97 -15.04 -27.45
C GLN A 346 -19.37 -15.33 -26.02
N LYS A 347 -19.49 -14.28 -25.24
CA LYS A 347 -20.14 -14.01 -23.96
C LYS A 347 -19.19 -13.68 -22.82
N ALA A 348 -18.99 -12.39 -22.64
CA ALA A 348 -18.88 -11.78 -21.33
C ALA A 348 -19.97 -10.68 -21.31
N GLU A 349 -21.00 -10.94 -20.56
CA GLU A 349 -22.02 -9.96 -20.24
C GLU A 349 -21.38 -8.85 -19.40
N GLU A 350 -21.67 -7.62 -19.80
CA GLU A 350 -21.25 -6.38 -19.17
C GLU A 350 -21.95 -6.26 -17.82
N GLU A 351 -21.23 -6.45 -16.70
CA GLU A 351 -21.57 -5.73 -15.47
C GLU A 351 -20.90 -4.37 -15.58
N GLU A 352 -21.70 -3.32 -15.76
CA GLU A 352 -21.29 -1.94 -15.54
C GLU A 352 -20.95 -1.77 -14.05
N ASP A 353 -19.68 -1.87 -13.69
CA ASP A 353 -19.19 -1.37 -12.41
C ASP A 353 -19.35 0.16 -12.40
N VAL A 354 -20.48 0.60 -11.87
CA VAL A 354 -20.74 2.01 -11.60
C VAL A 354 -19.77 2.44 -10.49
N ILE A 355 -18.71 3.16 -10.87
CA ILE A 355 -17.85 3.80 -9.88
C ILE A 355 -18.69 4.77 -9.09
N ASN A 356 -18.85 4.49 -7.80
CA ASN A 356 -19.54 5.41 -6.91
C ASN A 356 -18.64 6.63 -6.67
N LEU A 357 -19.08 7.79 -7.11
CA LEU A 357 -18.34 9.05 -6.95
C LEU A 357 -18.17 9.44 -5.48
N ASP A 358 -19.08 9.01 -4.61
CA ASP A 358 -19.01 9.25 -3.17
C ASP A 358 -17.81 8.50 -2.56
N ASP A 359 -17.51 7.27 -3.03
CA ASP A 359 -16.33 6.52 -2.61
C ASP A 359 -15.02 7.22 -3.01
N PHE A 360 -15.01 7.89 -4.16
CA PHE A 360 -13.85 8.64 -4.61
C PHE A 360 -13.65 9.93 -3.77
N GLU A 361 -14.72 10.64 -3.44
CA GLU A 361 -14.65 11.83 -2.59
C GLU A 361 -14.19 11.49 -1.18
N ASP A 362 -14.71 10.41 -0.58
CA ASP A 362 -14.27 9.89 0.72
C ASP A 362 -12.77 9.53 0.72
N LEU A 363 -12.30 8.89 -0.36
CA LEU A 363 -10.91 8.52 -0.52
C LEU A 363 -10.02 9.76 -0.68
N TYR A 364 -10.51 10.74 -1.43
CA TYR A 364 -9.81 12.00 -1.68
C TYR A 364 -9.68 12.85 -0.42
N GLU A 365 -10.73 12.93 0.42
CA GLU A 365 -10.67 13.60 1.72
C GLU A 365 -9.67 12.93 2.67
N LYS A 366 -9.58 11.59 2.66
CA LYS A 366 -8.60 10.83 3.45
C LYS A 366 -7.15 11.05 2.99
N TYR A 367 -6.98 11.35 1.70
CA TYR A 367 -5.64 11.62 1.12
C TYR A 367 -5.10 12.99 1.51
N GLN A 368 -5.91 13.90 2.03
CA GLN A 368 -5.41 15.20 2.48
C GLN A 368 -4.22 14.98 3.42
N PRO A 369 -3.02 15.50 3.12
CA PRO A 369 -1.88 15.40 4.00
C PRO A 369 -2.09 16.32 5.21
N LYS A 370 -3.04 15.99 6.04
CA LYS A 370 -3.08 16.51 7.39
C LYS A 370 -1.88 15.90 8.08
N ASP A 371 -0.85 16.69 8.18
CA ASP A 371 0.38 16.45 8.90
C ASP A 371 0.92 15.01 8.81
N SER A 372 2.11 14.86 8.29
CA SER A 372 2.95 13.67 8.33
C SER A 372 3.17 13.11 9.75
N GLY A 373 2.26 13.40 10.67
CA GLY A 373 2.26 12.94 12.04
C GLY A 373 1.87 11.48 12.09
N LEU A 374 2.76 10.67 12.62
CA LEU A 374 2.50 9.42 13.33
C LEU A 374 1.38 9.57 14.41
N ASN A 375 0.74 10.71 14.49
CA ASN A 375 -0.19 11.15 15.52
C ASN A 375 -1.67 11.08 15.13
N ASN A 376 -2.03 10.48 14.00
CA ASN A 376 -3.42 10.08 13.80
C ASN A 376 -3.68 8.82 14.61
N THR A 377 -3.56 8.94 15.91
CA THR A 377 -4.18 8.04 16.86
C THR A 377 -5.66 8.27 16.66
N ILE A 378 -6.36 7.27 16.10
CA ILE A 378 -7.81 7.26 16.04
C ILE A 378 -8.30 7.60 17.45
N GLU A 379 -9.28 8.50 17.60
CA GLU A 379 -9.80 8.90 18.93
C GLU A 379 -10.21 7.68 19.76
N ASP A 380 -10.66 6.62 19.09
CA ASP A 380 -11.00 5.34 19.71
C ASP A 380 -9.80 4.64 20.34
N VAL A 381 -8.60 4.78 19.81
CA VAL A 381 -7.37 4.26 20.46
C VAL A 381 -7.16 4.95 21.78
N LYS A 382 -7.37 6.26 21.88
CA LYS A 382 -7.27 7.01 23.14
C LYS A 382 -8.33 6.58 24.15
N ASN A 383 -9.56 6.41 23.69
CA ASN A 383 -10.67 5.99 24.55
C ASN A 383 -10.46 4.57 25.12
N HIS A 384 -10.01 3.63 24.28
CA HIS A 384 -9.71 2.27 24.75
C HIS A 384 -8.43 2.22 25.60
N SER A 385 -7.46 3.07 25.30
CA SER A 385 -6.27 3.25 26.13
C SER A 385 -6.63 3.77 27.52
N HIS A 386 -7.62 4.67 27.61
CA HIS A 386 -8.13 5.15 28.89
C HIS A 386 -8.77 4.01 29.70
N LEU A 387 -9.61 3.17 29.08
CA LEU A 387 -10.18 1.98 29.71
C LEU A 387 -9.08 1.08 30.27
N LEU A 388 -8.06 0.76 29.45
CA LEU A 388 -6.97 -0.12 29.86
C LEU A 388 -6.09 0.49 30.96
N LYS A 389 -5.89 1.81 30.96
CA LYS A 389 -4.98 2.48 31.88
C LYS A 389 -5.60 2.80 33.24
N TYR A 390 -6.89 3.11 33.29
CA TYR A 390 -7.55 3.66 34.47
C TYR A 390 -8.70 2.83 35.01
N GLU A 391 -9.27 1.94 34.20
CA GLU A 391 -10.46 1.18 34.60
C GLU A 391 -10.20 -0.35 34.68
N ALA A 392 -9.21 -0.84 33.92
CA ALA A 392 -8.85 -2.25 33.95
C ALA A 392 -8.03 -2.57 35.21
N THR A 393 -8.32 -3.71 35.82
CA THR A 393 -7.55 -4.25 36.94
C THR A 393 -6.19 -4.77 36.50
N GLU A 394 -5.22 -4.88 37.41
CA GLU A 394 -3.90 -5.43 37.09
C GLU A 394 -4.00 -6.87 36.54
N ASP A 395 -4.94 -7.70 37.05
CA ASP A 395 -5.18 -9.04 36.50
C ASP A 395 -5.66 -8.99 35.04
N GLU A 396 -6.57 -8.06 34.67
CA GLU A 396 -7.03 -7.88 33.32
C GLU A 396 -5.88 -7.43 32.39
N LEU A 397 -5.03 -6.51 32.84
CA LEU A 397 -3.86 -6.07 32.09
C LEU A 397 -2.85 -7.19 31.88
N GLN A 398 -2.62 -8.05 32.88
CA GLN A 398 -1.74 -9.22 32.75
C GLN A 398 -2.29 -10.20 31.71
N VAL A 399 -3.61 -10.38 31.65
CA VAL A 399 -4.25 -11.22 30.63
C VAL A 399 -4.06 -10.66 29.23
N VAL A 400 -4.23 -9.34 29.01
CA VAL A 400 -3.96 -8.70 27.73
C VAL A 400 -2.49 -8.87 27.33
N LYS A 401 -1.56 -8.59 28.25
CA LYS A 401 -0.11 -8.79 28.03
C LYS A 401 0.25 -10.23 27.70
N TYR A 402 -0.43 -11.18 28.33
CA TYR A 402 -0.22 -12.60 28.05
C TYR A 402 -0.74 -12.96 26.66
N TYR A 403 -1.97 -12.54 26.33
CA TYR A 403 -2.60 -12.82 25.03
C TYR A 403 -1.79 -12.21 23.86
N THR A 404 -1.34 -10.98 23.98
CA THR A 404 -0.55 -10.30 22.92
C THR A 404 0.87 -10.86 22.75
N GLY A 405 1.26 -11.91 23.46
CA GLY A 405 2.48 -12.67 23.23
C GLY A 405 2.21 -13.95 22.46
N ASP A 406 3.21 -14.45 21.71
CA ASP A 406 3.11 -15.64 20.84
C ASP A 406 2.48 -16.86 21.51
N LYS A 407 2.82 -17.11 22.77
CA LYS A 407 2.29 -18.24 23.54
C LYS A 407 0.82 -18.04 23.89
N GLY A 408 0.46 -16.86 24.40
CA GLY A 408 -0.89 -16.56 24.88
C GLY A 408 -1.92 -16.56 23.75
N CYS A 409 -1.61 -15.89 22.64
CA CYS A 409 -2.45 -15.89 21.43
C CYS A 409 -2.73 -17.32 20.95
N ARG A 410 -1.68 -18.16 20.87
CA ARG A 410 -1.81 -19.56 20.43
C ARG A 410 -2.68 -20.37 21.38
N GLU A 411 -2.41 -20.33 22.68
CA GLU A 411 -3.13 -21.15 23.68
C GLU A 411 -4.62 -20.76 23.76
N PHE A 412 -4.94 -19.45 23.74
CA PHE A 412 -6.33 -19.00 23.81
C PHE A 412 -7.09 -19.38 22.53
N ASN A 413 -6.51 -19.11 21.36
CA ASN A 413 -7.16 -19.37 20.08
C ASN A 413 -7.28 -20.88 19.77
N GLN A 414 -6.30 -21.70 20.16
CA GLN A 414 -6.44 -23.16 20.06
C GLN A 414 -7.57 -23.68 20.94
N ALA A 415 -7.67 -23.19 22.18
CA ALA A 415 -8.74 -23.61 23.09
C ALA A 415 -10.14 -23.21 22.59
N LEU A 416 -10.26 -22.09 21.88
CA LEU A 416 -11.52 -21.60 21.32
C LEU A 416 -11.89 -22.28 19.98
N ARG A 417 -10.92 -22.49 19.11
CA ARG A 417 -11.13 -23.05 17.76
C ARG A 417 -11.36 -24.55 17.77
N PHE A 418 -10.69 -25.26 18.68
CA PHE A 418 -10.70 -26.73 18.76
C PHE A 418 -11.34 -27.20 20.04
N PRO A 419 -12.60 -27.73 20.02
CA PRO A 419 -13.36 -28.11 21.20
C PRO A 419 -12.65 -29.11 22.13
N GLU A 420 -11.87 -30.05 21.58
CA GLU A 420 -11.16 -31.04 22.39
C GLU A 420 -10.02 -30.40 23.18
N ILE A 421 -9.31 -29.42 22.57
CA ILE A 421 -8.29 -28.65 23.30
C ILE A 421 -8.95 -27.76 24.36
N GLY A 422 -10.10 -27.14 24.01
CA GLY A 422 -10.87 -26.33 24.95
C GLY A 422 -11.36 -27.08 26.19
N LYS A 423 -11.82 -28.33 26.02
CA LYS A 423 -12.23 -29.19 27.15
C LYS A 423 -11.08 -29.42 28.13
N THR A 424 -9.88 -29.71 27.63
CA THR A 424 -8.67 -30.03 28.40
C THR A 424 -7.84 -28.81 28.80
N ALA A 425 -8.18 -27.63 28.33
CA ALA A 425 -7.48 -26.38 28.65
C ALA A 425 -7.48 -26.11 30.18
N SER A 426 -6.35 -25.60 30.65
CA SER A 426 -6.18 -25.30 32.09
C SER A 426 -7.18 -24.24 32.57
N LYS A 427 -7.49 -24.26 33.87
CA LYS A 427 -8.35 -23.24 34.49
C LYS A 427 -7.84 -21.81 34.21
N LYS A 428 -6.52 -21.63 34.17
CA LYS A 428 -5.88 -20.36 33.89
C LYS A 428 -6.21 -19.86 32.47
N ILE A 429 -6.15 -20.75 31.47
CA ILE A 429 -6.50 -20.40 30.07
C ILE A 429 -7.98 -20.05 29.97
N LYS A 430 -8.88 -20.86 30.54
CA LYS A 430 -10.33 -20.61 30.51
C LYS A 430 -10.68 -19.27 31.15
N LYS A 431 -10.12 -19.01 32.36
CA LYS A 431 -10.31 -17.73 33.06
C LYS A 431 -9.74 -16.54 32.24
N GLY A 432 -8.57 -16.72 31.60
CA GLY A 432 -7.96 -15.69 30.77
C GLY A 432 -8.83 -15.32 29.55
N ILE A 433 -9.40 -16.33 28.88
CA ILE A 433 -10.34 -16.12 27.77
C ILE A 433 -11.58 -15.34 28.22
N GLU A 434 -12.17 -15.74 29.33
CA GLU A 434 -13.33 -15.07 29.90
C GLU A 434 -13.03 -13.63 30.30
N THR A 435 -11.91 -13.40 30.97
CA THR A 435 -11.44 -12.07 31.39
C THR A 435 -11.26 -11.15 30.20
N LEU A 436 -10.55 -11.60 29.15
CA LEU A 436 -10.30 -10.80 27.94
C LEU A 436 -11.60 -10.52 27.17
N THR A 437 -12.48 -11.50 27.06
CA THR A 437 -13.81 -11.33 26.44
C THR A 437 -14.66 -10.31 27.19
N ASN A 438 -14.66 -10.34 28.51
CA ASN A 438 -15.39 -9.39 29.33
C ASN A 438 -14.79 -7.97 29.23
N LEU A 439 -13.47 -7.86 29.14
CA LEU A 439 -12.79 -6.58 28.95
C LEU A 439 -13.16 -5.94 27.59
N ILE A 440 -13.21 -6.73 26.50
CA ILE A 440 -13.67 -6.27 25.19
C ILE A 440 -15.11 -5.72 25.28
N LYS A 441 -16.00 -6.37 26.03
CA LYS A 441 -17.39 -5.90 26.20
C LYS A 441 -17.51 -4.56 26.94
N LYS A 442 -16.52 -4.21 27.76
CA LYS A 442 -16.46 -2.91 28.44
C LYS A 442 -16.01 -1.78 27.52
N ALA A 443 -15.38 -2.10 26.38
CA ALA A 443 -14.84 -1.09 25.47
C ALA A 443 -15.93 -0.20 24.89
N ASN A 444 -15.61 1.09 24.72
CA ASN A 444 -16.49 2.04 24.07
C ASN A 444 -16.71 1.65 22.59
N PRO A 445 -17.89 1.98 22.01
CA PRO A 445 -18.12 1.75 20.60
C PRO A 445 -17.19 2.62 19.75
N LEU A 446 -16.91 2.18 18.51
CA LEU A 446 -16.14 2.97 17.56
C LEU A 446 -16.82 4.33 17.32
N SER A 447 -16.08 5.41 17.40
CA SER A 447 -16.55 6.78 17.18
C SER A 447 -16.70 7.13 15.70
N GLN A 448 -16.08 6.35 14.82
CA GLN A 448 -16.06 6.55 13.37
C GLN A 448 -16.00 5.21 12.62
N ASN A 449 -16.32 5.23 11.31
CA ASN A 449 -16.10 4.08 10.44
C ASN A 449 -14.59 3.78 10.36
N THR A 450 -14.22 2.53 10.54
CA THR A 450 -12.81 2.12 10.58
C THR A 450 -12.60 0.85 9.78
N ILE A 451 -11.56 0.80 8.96
CA ILE A 451 -11.15 -0.41 8.25
C ILE A 451 -10.04 -1.08 9.06
N PHE A 452 -10.23 -2.37 9.35
CA PHE A 452 -9.24 -3.22 9.99
C PHE A 452 -8.70 -4.24 9.00
N TYR A 453 -7.41 -4.51 9.06
CA TYR A 453 -6.68 -5.39 8.15
C TYR A 453 -6.19 -6.63 8.87
N ARG A 454 -6.46 -7.79 8.31
CA ARG A 454 -5.95 -9.07 8.78
C ARG A 454 -5.25 -9.79 7.63
N HIS A 455 -3.93 -9.96 7.75
CA HIS A 455 -3.16 -10.83 6.85
C HIS A 455 -3.04 -12.22 7.46
N SER A 456 -3.23 -13.24 6.65
CA SER A 456 -3.20 -14.64 7.07
C SER A 456 -2.83 -15.54 5.89
N ARG A 457 -2.53 -16.81 6.18
CA ARG A 457 -2.42 -17.83 5.14
C ARG A 457 -3.82 -18.26 4.69
N LEU A 458 -3.93 -18.76 3.46
CA LEU A 458 -5.18 -19.31 2.92
C LEU A 458 -5.78 -20.43 3.79
N ASP A 459 -4.95 -21.14 4.56
CA ASP A 459 -5.41 -22.18 5.50
C ASP A 459 -6.43 -21.68 6.52
N VAL A 460 -6.45 -20.36 6.78
CA VAL A 460 -7.44 -19.76 7.67
C VAL A 460 -8.86 -19.92 7.14
N LEU A 461 -9.08 -19.96 5.83
CA LEU A 461 -10.39 -20.17 5.21
C LEU A 461 -11.03 -21.49 5.65
N GLU A 462 -10.23 -22.52 5.94
CA GLU A 462 -10.71 -23.80 6.49
C GLU A 462 -11.40 -23.63 7.84
N TYR A 463 -10.91 -22.71 8.68
CA TYR A 463 -11.45 -22.49 10.02
C TYR A 463 -12.58 -21.48 10.05
N ILE A 464 -12.52 -20.46 9.18
CA ILE A 464 -13.49 -19.36 9.20
C ILE A 464 -14.67 -19.63 8.26
N TYR A 465 -14.53 -20.55 7.32
CA TYR A 465 -15.57 -20.90 6.35
C TYR A 465 -15.67 -22.40 6.12
N ASN A 466 -14.95 -22.96 5.14
CA ASN A 466 -14.86 -24.41 4.91
C ASN A 466 -13.60 -24.83 4.11
N PRO A 467 -13.23 -26.15 4.12
CA PRO A 467 -12.05 -26.64 3.40
C PRO A 467 -12.13 -26.50 1.89
N GLU A 468 -13.31 -26.63 1.29
CA GLU A 468 -13.48 -26.59 -0.18
C GLU A 468 -13.14 -25.21 -0.72
N VAL A 469 -13.56 -24.15 -0.02
CA VAL A 469 -13.25 -22.77 -0.40
C VAL A 469 -11.74 -22.51 -0.34
N ARG A 470 -11.03 -23.10 0.63
CA ARG A 470 -9.57 -23.00 0.70
C ARG A 470 -8.89 -23.53 -0.57
N GLU A 471 -9.31 -24.71 -1.07
CA GLU A 471 -8.71 -25.29 -2.29
C GLU A 471 -9.00 -24.46 -3.53
N ILE A 472 -10.23 -23.98 -3.69
CA ILE A 472 -10.60 -23.07 -4.78
C ILE A 472 -9.78 -21.77 -4.70
N ALA A 473 -9.66 -21.20 -3.51
CA ALA A 473 -8.87 -20.00 -3.28
C ALA A 473 -7.38 -20.20 -3.60
N ARG A 474 -6.81 -21.37 -3.27
CA ARG A 474 -5.44 -21.72 -3.61
C ARG A 474 -5.23 -21.75 -5.12
N GLU A 475 -6.12 -22.38 -5.86
CA GLU A 475 -6.01 -22.45 -7.31
C GLU A 475 -6.16 -21.08 -7.97
N VAL A 476 -7.04 -20.22 -7.45
CA VAL A 476 -7.17 -18.83 -7.91
C VAL A 476 -5.87 -18.05 -7.65
N VAL A 477 -5.30 -18.19 -6.45
CA VAL A 477 -4.10 -17.47 -6.03
C VAL A 477 -2.84 -17.97 -6.75
N GLU A 478 -2.68 -19.29 -6.93
CA GLU A 478 -1.48 -19.88 -7.52
C GLU A 478 -1.50 -19.86 -9.07
N ASN A 479 -2.68 -20.03 -9.68
CA ASN A 479 -2.81 -20.24 -11.13
C ASN A 479 -3.51 -19.09 -11.87
N GLY A 480 -4.09 -18.11 -11.17
CA GLY A 480 -4.84 -17.00 -11.77
C GLY A 480 -6.13 -17.47 -12.49
N ASP A 481 -6.76 -18.53 -12.00
CA ASP A 481 -7.92 -19.17 -12.64
C ASP A 481 -9.17 -18.28 -12.51
N THR A 482 -9.59 -17.66 -13.61
CA THR A 482 -10.73 -16.74 -13.67
C THR A 482 -12.08 -17.43 -13.45
N ASP A 483 -12.23 -18.69 -13.90
CA ASP A 483 -13.48 -19.43 -13.71
C ASP A 483 -13.66 -19.80 -12.25
N LYS A 484 -12.58 -20.21 -11.59
CA LYS A 484 -12.57 -20.47 -10.15
C LYS A 484 -12.73 -19.19 -9.33
N MET A 485 -12.23 -18.06 -9.81
CA MET A 485 -12.50 -16.77 -9.19
C MET A 485 -13.99 -16.43 -9.21
N SER A 486 -14.68 -16.65 -10.34
CA SER A 486 -16.12 -16.47 -10.44
C SER A 486 -16.91 -17.40 -9.51
N LEU A 487 -16.45 -18.65 -9.37
CA LEU A 487 -17.01 -19.61 -8.42
C LEU A 487 -16.76 -19.17 -6.97
N LEU A 488 -15.55 -18.71 -6.65
CA LEU A 488 -15.17 -18.23 -5.32
C LEU A 488 -16.00 -17.02 -4.89
N LYS A 489 -16.24 -16.07 -5.80
CA LYS A 489 -17.14 -14.94 -5.57
C LYS A 489 -18.56 -15.40 -5.25
N LYS A 490 -19.12 -16.32 -6.02
CA LYS A 490 -20.46 -16.89 -5.79
C LYS A 490 -20.59 -17.60 -4.44
N LEU A 491 -19.53 -18.23 -3.95
CA LEU A 491 -19.52 -18.94 -2.68
C LEU A 491 -19.35 -18.00 -1.48
N LEU A 492 -18.55 -16.96 -1.63
CA LEU A 492 -18.16 -16.10 -0.51
C LEU A 492 -18.99 -14.84 -0.38
N ILE A 493 -19.38 -14.16 -1.47
CA ILE A 493 -20.16 -12.93 -1.39
C ILE A 493 -21.50 -13.22 -0.71
N ASP A 494 -21.90 -12.35 0.21
CA ASP A 494 -23.05 -12.47 1.12
C ASP A 494 -22.99 -13.65 2.10
N SER A 495 -21.94 -14.46 2.08
CA SER A 495 -21.73 -15.49 3.08
C SER A 495 -21.23 -14.89 4.41
N THR A 496 -21.33 -15.70 5.47
CA THR A 496 -20.82 -15.33 6.78
C THR A 496 -19.58 -16.14 7.10
N ILE A 497 -18.47 -15.44 7.37
CA ILE A 497 -17.25 -16.02 7.92
C ILE A 497 -17.20 -15.77 9.44
N GLN A 498 -16.63 -16.71 10.18
CA GLN A 498 -16.54 -16.61 11.64
C GLN A 498 -15.25 -17.25 12.15
N ASP A 499 -14.42 -16.49 12.85
CA ASP A 499 -13.36 -17.07 13.67
C ASP A 499 -13.90 -17.33 15.09
N LYS A 500 -13.81 -18.57 15.54
CA LYS A 500 -14.21 -18.95 16.93
C LYS A 500 -13.24 -18.40 17.97
N GLY A 501 -12.00 -18.06 17.57
CA GLY A 501 -10.99 -17.42 18.39
C GLY A 501 -11.14 -15.90 18.41
N PHE A 502 -10.25 -15.25 19.15
CA PHE A 502 -10.03 -13.81 19.01
C PHE A 502 -9.41 -13.51 17.65
N LEU A 503 -9.93 -12.52 16.96
CA LEU A 503 -9.39 -12.10 15.69
C LEU A 503 -8.53 -10.83 15.87
N SER A 504 -7.22 -11.02 15.85
CA SER A 504 -6.24 -9.94 15.87
C SER A 504 -6.16 -9.29 14.50
N THR A 505 -6.30 -7.98 14.45
CA THR A 505 -6.26 -7.15 13.23
C THR A 505 -5.45 -5.89 13.50
N SER A 506 -5.06 -5.19 12.45
CA SER A 506 -4.46 -3.86 12.55
C SER A 506 -5.36 -2.82 11.88
N TYR A 507 -5.45 -1.62 12.43
CA TYR A 507 -6.07 -0.49 11.73
C TYR A 507 -5.11 0.19 10.74
N HIS A 508 -3.92 -0.40 10.56
CA HIS A 508 -2.91 0.05 9.60
C HIS A 508 -2.72 -0.99 8.49
N PRO A 509 -2.92 -0.64 7.23
CA PRO A 509 -2.52 -1.50 6.12
C PRO A 509 -1.00 -1.69 6.17
N GLY A 510 -0.49 -2.89 5.92
CA GLY A 510 0.94 -3.19 5.91
C GLY A 510 1.53 -3.69 7.22
N VAL A 511 0.71 -3.96 8.23
CA VAL A 511 1.09 -4.77 9.39
C VAL A 511 0.79 -6.24 9.08
N PHE A 512 1.73 -7.15 9.38
CA PHE A 512 1.63 -8.61 9.08
C PHE A 512 1.72 -9.02 7.59
N VAL A 513 2.23 -8.18 6.70
CA VAL A 513 2.37 -8.45 5.26
C VAL A 513 3.24 -9.69 4.94
N GLU A 514 3.94 -10.26 5.92
CA GLU A 514 4.75 -11.48 5.75
C GLU A 514 3.90 -12.76 5.69
N LEU A 515 2.60 -12.69 5.95
CA LEU A 515 1.68 -13.82 5.87
C LEU A 515 1.02 -13.83 4.50
N ASP A 516 1.48 -14.73 3.67
CA ASP A 516 1.06 -14.85 2.27
C ASP A 516 -0.31 -15.52 2.10
N GLY A 517 -1.10 -15.00 1.20
CA GLY A 517 -2.25 -15.66 0.59
C GLY A 517 -3.62 -15.04 0.86
N LEU A 518 -3.90 -14.53 2.07
CA LEU A 518 -5.21 -13.98 2.43
C LEU A 518 -5.08 -12.65 3.17
N GLU A 519 -5.80 -11.65 2.69
CA GLU A 519 -6.06 -10.39 3.40
C GLU A 519 -7.57 -10.27 3.66
N ILE A 520 -7.97 -9.97 4.89
CA ILE A 520 -9.37 -9.67 5.23
C ILE A 520 -9.44 -8.18 5.61
N ARG A 521 -10.20 -7.40 4.87
CA ARG A 521 -10.51 -6.00 5.13
C ARG A 521 -11.86 -5.91 5.81
N ILE A 522 -11.88 -5.59 7.09
CA ILE A 522 -13.08 -5.52 7.90
C ILE A 522 -13.52 -4.06 8.00
N HIS A 523 -14.64 -3.73 7.38
CA HIS A 523 -15.26 -2.41 7.40
C HIS A 523 -16.18 -2.31 8.62
N ALA A 524 -15.64 -1.91 9.77
CA ALA A 524 -16.43 -1.76 11.00
C ALA A 524 -17.10 -0.38 11.03
N PRO A 525 -18.43 -0.32 11.18
CA PRO A 525 -19.17 0.94 11.18
C PRO A 525 -18.98 1.70 12.49
N LYS A 526 -19.19 3.00 12.45
CA LYS A 526 -19.38 3.83 13.64
C LYS A 526 -20.45 3.20 14.55
N GLY A 527 -20.19 3.15 15.84
CA GLY A 527 -21.09 2.53 16.82
C GLY A 527 -20.85 1.04 17.06
N PHE A 528 -19.98 0.38 16.28
CA PHE A 528 -19.67 -1.03 16.46
C PHE A 528 -19.06 -1.31 17.85
N ARG A 529 -19.54 -2.38 18.51
CA ARG A 529 -19.09 -2.88 19.80
C ARG A 529 -18.71 -4.35 19.67
N GLY A 530 -17.46 -4.67 19.68
CA GLY A 530 -17.06 -6.08 19.53
C GLY A 530 -15.56 -6.23 19.47
N GLY A 531 -14.82 -5.19 19.84
CA GLY A 531 -13.38 -5.24 19.88
C GLY A 531 -12.73 -4.18 20.75
N LEU A 532 -11.43 -4.29 20.92
CA LEU A 532 -10.63 -3.48 21.83
C LEU A 532 -9.27 -3.17 21.19
N PHE A 533 -8.88 -1.89 21.16
CA PHE A 533 -7.50 -1.51 20.86
C PHE A 533 -6.59 -1.85 22.03
N VAL A 534 -5.60 -2.71 21.76
CA VAL A 534 -4.68 -3.22 22.80
C VAL A 534 -3.26 -2.68 22.66
N GLU A 535 -3.03 -1.76 21.72
CA GLU A 535 -1.71 -1.22 21.36
C GLU A 535 -0.87 -0.79 22.56
N GLU A 536 -1.44 -0.08 23.53
CA GLU A 536 -0.67 0.46 24.66
C GLU A 536 -0.18 -0.61 25.64
N VAL A 537 -0.91 -1.71 25.75
CA VAL A 537 -0.62 -2.81 26.68
C VAL A 537 0.04 -3.99 25.99
N SER A 538 -0.13 -4.09 24.65
CA SER A 538 0.44 -5.15 23.82
C SER A 538 1.96 -5.24 23.95
N ARG A 539 2.47 -6.47 23.91
CA ARG A 539 3.92 -6.73 23.78
C ARG A 539 4.49 -6.21 22.45
N PHE A 540 3.65 -6.11 21.44
CA PHE A 540 3.99 -5.68 20.08
C PHE A 540 3.20 -4.43 19.68
N ARG A 541 3.47 -3.31 20.34
CA ARG A 541 2.78 -2.03 20.09
C ARG A 541 2.81 -1.54 18.64
N SER A 542 3.84 -1.97 17.89
CA SER A 542 3.97 -1.63 16.46
C SER A 542 2.93 -2.29 15.57
N GLU A 543 2.24 -3.32 16.06
CA GLU A 543 1.18 -4.01 15.32
C GLU A 543 -0.11 -3.21 15.27
N ARG A 544 -0.26 -2.17 16.12
CA ARG A 544 -1.46 -1.32 16.19
C ARG A 544 -2.74 -2.15 16.25
N GLU A 545 -2.71 -3.09 17.19
CA GLU A 545 -3.64 -4.17 17.24
C GLU A 545 -5.03 -3.73 17.74
N TYR A 546 -6.04 -4.08 16.94
CA TYR A 546 -7.44 -4.13 17.35
C TYR A 546 -7.88 -5.58 17.42
N LEU A 547 -8.38 -5.97 18.57
CA LEU A 547 -8.73 -7.34 18.86
C LEU A 547 -10.26 -7.51 18.87
N PHE A 548 -10.80 -8.23 17.89
CA PHE A 548 -12.21 -8.61 17.88
C PHE A 548 -12.49 -9.74 18.88
N ALA A 549 -13.68 -9.69 19.48
CA ALA A 549 -14.16 -10.73 20.39
C ALA A 549 -14.24 -12.11 19.71
N PRO A 550 -14.06 -13.20 20.47
CA PRO A 550 -14.16 -14.54 19.91
C PRO A 550 -15.57 -14.83 19.41
N GLY A 551 -15.65 -15.48 18.26
CA GLY A 551 -16.91 -15.83 17.64
C GLY A 551 -17.61 -14.67 16.90
N GLN A 552 -16.94 -13.53 16.71
CA GLN A 552 -17.47 -12.44 15.87
C GLN A 552 -17.72 -12.94 14.46
N LYS A 553 -18.89 -12.65 13.93
CA LYS A 553 -19.29 -12.98 12.57
C LYS A 553 -19.06 -11.79 11.65
N PHE A 554 -18.70 -12.09 10.40
CA PHE A 554 -18.50 -11.08 9.36
C PHE A 554 -19.20 -11.52 8.09
N ARG A 555 -20.01 -10.65 7.47
CA ARG A 555 -20.58 -10.90 6.15
C ARG A 555 -19.59 -10.42 5.11
N VAL A 556 -19.28 -11.27 4.15
CA VAL A 556 -18.40 -10.95 3.02
C VAL A 556 -19.16 -10.09 2.02
N LEU A 557 -18.62 -8.92 1.68
CA LEU A 557 -19.19 -7.97 0.73
C LEU A 557 -18.64 -8.17 -0.67
N ASP A 558 -17.32 -8.41 -0.77
CA ASP A 558 -16.63 -8.62 -2.04
C ASP A 558 -15.40 -9.49 -1.84
N VAL A 559 -14.93 -10.04 -2.94
CA VAL A 559 -13.74 -10.88 -3.03
C VAL A 559 -12.90 -10.41 -4.20
N GLU A 560 -11.67 -10.01 -3.91
CA GLU A 560 -10.70 -9.55 -4.89
C GLU A 560 -9.46 -10.43 -4.86
N VAL A 561 -8.72 -10.44 -5.96
CA VAL A 561 -7.36 -10.98 -5.99
C VAL A 561 -6.44 -9.83 -6.29
N ASP A 562 -5.45 -9.62 -5.43
CA ASP A 562 -4.37 -8.69 -5.72
C ASP A 562 -3.64 -9.23 -6.96
N LYS A 563 -3.70 -8.48 -8.07
CA LYS A 563 -3.25 -8.95 -9.39
C LYS A 563 -1.79 -9.34 -9.35
N VAL A 564 -1.52 -10.56 -9.75
CA VAL A 564 -0.19 -11.18 -9.73
C VAL A 564 0.59 -10.82 -10.97
N TYR A 565 1.84 -10.48 -10.74
CA TYR A 565 2.90 -10.55 -11.75
C TYR A 565 3.73 -11.82 -11.53
N PRO A 566 4.30 -12.43 -12.56
CA PRO A 566 5.14 -13.63 -12.42
C PRO A 566 6.24 -13.40 -11.37
N GLY A 567 6.20 -14.20 -10.30
CA GLY A 567 7.16 -14.12 -9.18
C GLY A 567 6.72 -13.33 -7.96
N VAL A 568 5.55 -12.69 -7.96
CA VAL A 568 4.95 -12.04 -6.79
C VAL A 568 3.84 -12.92 -6.22
N LYS A 569 3.82 -13.11 -4.91
CA LYS A 569 2.79 -13.91 -4.24
C LYS A 569 1.46 -13.15 -4.27
N THR A 570 0.43 -13.81 -4.79
CA THR A 570 -0.93 -13.28 -4.87
C THR A 570 -1.61 -13.35 -3.52
N ASN A 571 -2.37 -12.32 -3.17
CA ASN A 571 -3.27 -12.35 -2.03
C ASN A 571 -4.72 -12.33 -2.50
N LEU A 572 -5.53 -13.22 -1.94
CA LEU A 572 -6.97 -13.12 -1.97
C LEU A 572 -7.39 -12.06 -0.96
N ILE A 573 -8.19 -11.09 -1.36
CA ILE A 573 -8.71 -10.03 -0.50
C ILE A 573 -10.20 -10.26 -0.28
N LEU A 574 -10.60 -10.38 0.97
CA LEU A 574 -12.00 -10.43 1.38
C LEU A 574 -12.40 -9.08 2.00
N HIS A 575 -13.39 -8.43 1.45
CA HIS A 575 -14.05 -7.29 2.06
C HIS A 575 -15.22 -7.78 2.91
N ALA A 576 -15.25 -7.45 4.18
CA ALA A 576 -16.26 -7.95 5.10
C ALA A 576 -16.73 -6.87 6.09
N VAL A 577 -17.96 -7.00 6.57
CA VAL A 577 -18.52 -6.16 7.64
C VAL A 577 -18.88 -7.03 8.84
N PRO A 578 -18.65 -6.56 10.08
CA PRO A 578 -19.13 -7.28 11.25
C PRO A 578 -20.66 -7.30 11.25
N VAL A 579 -21.24 -8.44 11.60
CA VAL A 579 -22.68 -8.63 11.80
C VAL A 579 -22.95 -9.10 13.22
N GLU A 580 -24.12 -8.76 13.75
CA GLU A 580 -24.58 -9.14 15.07
C GLU A 580 -24.85 -10.66 15.21
#